data_3f788bc8a72424b7eed358f4c956230c
#
_entry.id   3f788bc8a72424b7eed358f4c956230c
#
_cell.length_a   1.000
_cell.length_b   1.000
_cell.length_c   1.000
_cell.angle_alpha   90.00
_cell.angle_beta   90.00
_cell.angle_gamma   90.00
#
_symmetry.space_group_name_H-M   'P 1'
#
loop_
_entity.id
_entity.type
_entity.pdbx_description
1 polymer ?
#
loop_
_entity_poly.entity_id
_entity_poly.type
_entity_poly.pdbx_seq_one_letter_code
_entity_poly.pdbx_strand_id
1 'polypeptide(L)'
;MHNIPAALAEMLRGLAGEAERIGHLHPEQLAIVYEQGWFNLFVPRSYGGLELSLPEGLRIEEELARLDGSLGWTVTLCSGANWFVGFLRPEIARKLFADRRVCLAGSGRPDGVARVIRGEDGEPRGGVGRMSEVNGEEGSAWGEYEVTGRWKYATGAPHATAFTANCRIEKDGVLLENEDGSPVVRAFLFLREEVMIQEDWEVIGMIATASHSFAVRGLRVGEDRCFRIDGRAAFLPQAIYQYPFQAFAEATLAVNFLGMATRFIELCGEVRERLGMVRETFYTAVQDSWEECVRGRGVPTELLAAVGEASRQLADESRRLVDELYPLCGLRAARPGTEINRVWRDLHTASQHPLLRPAIADGSL
;
A
#
# COMPACT_ATOMS: atom_id res chain seq x y z
N MET A 1 -19.35 -11.17 8.02
CA MET A 1 -19.17 -10.25 6.86
C MET A 1 -19.12 -8.84 7.42
N HIS A 2 -18.01 -8.16 7.28
CA HIS A 2 -17.91 -6.73 7.62
C HIS A 2 -18.60 -5.94 6.50
N ASN A 3 -19.91 -5.76 6.61
CA ASN A 3 -20.68 -5.01 5.62
C ASN A 3 -20.74 -3.55 6.08
N ILE A 4 -20.33 -2.61 5.23
CA ILE A 4 -20.42 -1.18 5.54
C ILE A 4 -21.91 -0.83 5.60
N PRO A 5 -22.43 -0.26 6.73
CA PRO A 5 -23.84 0.09 6.84
C PRO A 5 -24.29 1.04 5.72
N ALA A 6 -25.49 0.83 5.18
CA ALA A 6 -25.97 1.60 4.02
C ALA A 6 -25.94 3.13 4.24
N ALA A 7 -26.32 3.60 5.43
CA ALA A 7 -26.25 5.03 5.77
C ALA A 7 -24.82 5.58 5.76
N LEU A 8 -23.85 4.80 6.24
CA LEU A 8 -22.44 5.17 6.22
C LEU A 8 -21.88 5.18 4.79
N ALA A 9 -22.26 4.19 3.99
CA ALA A 9 -21.90 4.09 2.57
C ALA A 9 -22.41 5.30 1.77
N GLU A 10 -23.66 5.71 2.01
CA GLU A 10 -24.25 6.89 1.37
C GLU A 10 -23.53 8.18 1.77
N MET A 11 -23.22 8.34 3.06
CA MET A 11 -22.46 9.49 3.56
C MET A 11 -21.08 9.57 2.89
N LEU A 12 -20.29 8.49 2.90
CA LEU A 12 -18.95 8.44 2.30
C LEU A 12 -18.99 8.80 0.81
N ARG A 13 -19.96 8.24 0.07
CA ARG A 13 -20.15 8.54 -1.35
C ARG A 13 -20.52 9.99 -1.59
N GLY A 14 -21.38 10.55 -0.74
CA GLY A 14 -21.81 11.95 -0.82
C GLY A 14 -20.66 12.95 -0.67
N LEU A 15 -19.64 12.60 0.09
CA LEU A 15 -18.47 13.45 0.35
C LEU A 15 -17.38 13.37 -0.75
N ALA A 16 -17.45 12.36 -1.63
CA ALA A 16 -16.38 12.09 -2.60
C ALA A 16 -16.13 13.26 -3.60
N GLY A 17 -17.18 13.95 -4.03
CA GLY A 17 -17.04 15.12 -4.92
C GLY A 17 -16.34 16.30 -4.25
N GLU A 18 -16.59 16.51 -2.98
CA GLU A 18 -15.94 17.57 -2.20
C GLU A 18 -14.48 17.19 -1.89
N ALA A 19 -14.22 15.93 -1.55
CA ALA A 19 -12.85 15.41 -1.36
C ALA A 19 -11.99 15.63 -2.62
N GLU A 20 -12.54 15.33 -3.80
CA GLU A 20 -11.87 15.63 -5.06
C GLU A 20 -11.57 17.13 -5.21
N ARG A 21 -12.53 17.99 -4.91
CA ARG A 21 -12.39 19.45 -5.03
C ARG A 21 -11.31 20.03 -4.11
N ILE A 22 -11.19 19.52 -2.88
CA ILE A 22 -10.19 19.98 -1.90
C ILE A 22 -8.82 19.30 -2.05
N GLY A 23 -8.73 18.26 -2.89
CA GLY A 23 -7.48 17.58 -3.21
C GLY A 23 -7.00 16.55 -2.17
N HIS A 24 -7.82 16.21 -1.18
CA HIS A 24 -7.54 15.17 -0.17
C HIS A 24 -8.84 14.60 0.38
N LEU A 25 -8.79 13.50 1.14
CA LEU A 25 -9.99 12.96 1.78
C LEU A 25 -10.70 14.04 2.59
N HIS A 26 -12.03 14.09 2.44
CA HIS A 26 -12.84 15.00 3.25
C HIS A 26 -12.63 14.72 4.75
N PRO A 27 -12.55 15.74 5.63
CA PRO A 27 -12.31 15.53 7.05
C PRO A 27 -13.27 14.53 7.70
N GLU A 28 -14.54 14.50 7.30
CA GLU A 28 -15.52 13.53 7.79
C GLU A 28 -15.25 12.12 7.26
N GLN A 29 -14.82 11.95 5.99
CA GLN A 29 -14.38 10.63 5.48
C GLN A 29 -13.19 10.13 6.31
N LEU A 30 -12.20 10.99 6.54
CA LEU A 30 -11.02 10.65 7.32
C LEU A 30 -11.36 10.32 8.78
N ALA A 31 -12.28 11.05 9.41
CA ALA A 31 -12.76 10.76 10.76
C ALA A 31 -13.41 9.36 10.83
N ILE A 32 -14.25 9.03 9.86
CA ILE A 32 -14.89 7.71 9.75
C ILE A 32 -13.83 6.61 9.56
N VAL A 33 -12.82 6.82 8.70
CA VAL A 33 -11.74 5.85 8.48
C VAL A 33 -11.01 5.54 9.80
N TYR A 34 -10.71 6.55 10.60
CA TYR A 34 -10.09 6.35 11.92
C TYR A 34 -11.03 5.67 12.91
N GLU A 35 -12.31 6.07 12.96
CA GLU A 35 -13.31 5.48 13.85
C GLU A 35 -13.53 4.00 13.56
N GLN A 36 -13.59 3.63 12.28
CA GLN A 36 -13.75 2.25 11.83
C GLN A 36 -12.45 1.44 11.88
N GLY A 37 -11.30 2.09 12.11
CA GLY A 37 -9.99 1.45 12.14
C GLY A 37 -9.51 0.95 10.77
N TRP A 38 -9.99 1.52 9.67
CA TRP A 38 -9.69 0.99 8.33
C TRP A 38 -8.24 1.19 7.88
N PHE A 39 -7.50 2.14 8.45
CA PHE A 39 -6.06 2.17 8.22
C PHE A 39 -5.32 1.02 8.92
N ASN A 40 -5.97 0.32 9.84
CA ASN A 40 -5.40 -0.76 10.63
C ASN A 40 -6.07 -2.12 10.34
N LEU A 41 -6.48 -2.39 9.08
CA LEU A 41 -7.16 -3.63 8.68
C LEU A 41 -6.38 -4.87 9.12
N PHE A 42 -5.08 -4.88 8.86
CA PHE A 42 -4.19 -6.02 9.07
C PHE A 42 -3.31 -5.90 10.33
N VAL A 43 -3.43 -4.79 11.06
CA VAL A 43 -2.71 -4.56 12.31
C VAL A 43 -3.32 -5.41 13.42
N PRO A 44 -2.52 -6.07 14.31
CA PRO A 44 -3.06 -6.90 15.38
C PRO A 44 -3.89 -6.10 16.38
N ARG A 45 -4.85 -6.77 17.00
CA ARG A 45 -5.68 -6.19 18.08
C ARG A 45 -4.84 -5.69 19.26
N SER A 46 -3.71 -6.34 19.53
CA SER A 46 -2.76 -5.92 20.57
C SER A 46 -2.12 -4.55 20.27
N TYR A 47 -2.16 -4.10 19.03
CA TYR A 47 -1.74 -2.76 18.57
C TYR A 47 -2.95 -1.87 18.19
N GLY A 48 -4.17 -2.26 18.57
CA GLY A 48 -5.39 -1.48 18.31
C GLY A 48 -5.97 -1.63 16.91
N GLY A 49 -5.51 -2.61 16.13
CA GLY A 49 -6.01 -2.91 14.79
C GLY A 49 -7.17 -3.88 14.74
N LEU A 50 -7.65 -4.17 13.53
CA LEU A 50 -8.77 -5.08 13.29
C LEU A 50 -8.34 -6.54 13.17
N GLU A 51 -7.06 -6.81 12.89
CA GLU A 51 -6.48 -8.15 12.77
C GLU A 51 -7.25 -9.04 11.78
N LEU A 52 -7.59 -8.47 10.62
CA LEU A 52 -8.32 -9.20 9.59
C LEU A 52 -7.39 -10.15 8.83
N SER A 53 -7.99 -11.24 8.34
CA SER A 53 -7.36 -12.06 7.31
C SER A 53 -7.25 -11.30 5.99
N LEU A 54 -6.35 -11.74 5.10
CA LEU A 54 -6.21 -11.11 3.77
C LEU A 54 -7.55 -11.08 3.01
N PRO A 55 -8.31 -12.19 2.88
CA PRO A 55 -9.60 -12.14 2.15
C PRO A 55 -10.64 -11.21 2.79
N GLU A 56 -10.64 -11.03 4.12
CA GLU A 56 -11.56 -10.11 4.80
C GLU A 56 -11.19 -8.65 4.53
N GLY A 57 -9.89 -8.30 4.62
CA GLY A 57 -9.41 -6.95 4.32
C GLY A 57 -9.71 -6.55 2.89
N LEU A 58 -9.45 -7.43 1.91
CA LEU A 58 -9.74 -7.20 0.49
C LEU A 58 -11.22 -6.88 0.22
N ARG A 59 -12.16 -7.51 0.94
CA ARG A 59 -13.59 -7.21 0.78
C ARG A 59 -13.97 -5.80 1.26
N ILE A 60 -13.30 -5.32 2.31
CA ILE A 60 -13.49 -3.93 2.78
C ILE A 60 -12.90 -2.95 1.77
N GLU A 61 -11.70 -3.20 1.29
CA GLU A 61 -11.03 -2.37 0.29
C GLU A 61 -11.82 -2.30 -1.03
N GLU A 62 -12.35 -3.45 -1.51
CA GLU A 62 -13.27 -3.51 -2.66
C GLU A 62 -14.49 -2.61 -2.46
N GLU A 63 -15.17 -2.74 -1.32
CA GLU A 63 -16.38 -1.96 -1.06
C GLU A 63 -16.08 -0.46 -0.90
N LEU A 64 -14.98 -0.09 -0.24
CA LEU A 64 -14.57 1.32 -0.14
C LEU A 64 -14.26 1.92 -1.50
N ALA A 65 -13.58 1.19 -2.38
CA ALA A 65 -13.29 1.63 -3.75
C ALA A 65 -14.57 1.72 -4.61
N ARG A 66 -15.59 0.91 -4.32
CA ARG A 66 -16.92 1.01 -4.94
C ARG A 66 -17.67 2.26 -4.48
N LEU A 67 -17.45 2.73 -3.25
CA LEU A 67 -18.05 3.96 -2.75
C LEU A 67 -17.34 5.21 -3.30
N ASP A 68 -16.00 5.21 -3.27
CA ASP A 68 -15.15 6.29 -3.76
C ASP A 68 -13.75 5.73 -4.06
N GLY A 69 -13.29 5.86 -5.31
CA GLY A 69 -12.01 5.34 -5.76
C GLY A 69 -10.82 5.92 -4.97
N SER A 70 -10.84 7.22 -4.69
CA SER A 70 -9.78 7.86 -3.90
C SER A 70 -9.77 7.39 -2.43
N LEU A 71 -10.95 7.19 -1.83
CA LEU A 71 -11.07 6.67 -0.47
C LEU A 71 -10.54 5.23 -0.38
N GLY A 72 -11.04 4.35 -1.27
CA GLY A 72 -10.60 2.95 -1.32
C GLY A 72 -9.10 2.84 -1.50
N TRP A 73 -8.54 3.55 -2.47
CA TRP A 73 -7.10 3.58 -2.74
C TRP A 73 -6.30 4.09 -1.54
N THR A 74 -6.75 5.16 -0.88
CA THR A 74 -6.06 5.71 0.29
C THR A 74 -6.07 4.71 1.45
N VAL A 75 -7.22 4.08 1.72
CA VAL A 75 -7.29 3.05 2.77
C VAL A 75 -6.36 1.89 2.42
N THR A 76 -6.38 1.39 1.19
CA THR A 76 -5.54 0.28 0.74
C THR A 76 -4.05 0.58 0.94
N LEU A 77 -3.56 1.72 0.47
CA LEU A 77 -2.13 2.04 0.56
C LEU A 77 -1.69 2.32 2.00
N CYS A 78 -2.52 3.03 2.78
CA CYS A 78 -2.18 3.32 4.17
C CYS A 78 -2.32 2.09 5.08
N SER A 79 -3.33 1.22 4.88
CA SER A 79 -3.42 -0.05 5.62
C SER A 79 -2.30 -1.01 5.25
N GLY A 80 -1.90 -1.02 3.97
CA GLY A 80 -0.72 -1.75 3.50
C GLY A 80 0.59 -1.22 4.08
N ALA A 81 0.70 0.09 4.32
CA ALA A 81 1.85 0.66 5.01
C ALA A 81 1.80 0.38 6.53
N ASN A 82 0.63 0.44 7.17
CA ASN A 82 0.45 0.08 8.58
C ASN A 82 0.72 -1.42 8.83
N TRP A 83 0.53 -2.29 7.83
CA TRP A 83 0.92 -3.69 7.91
C TRP A 83 2.43 -3.87 8.20
N PHE A 84 3.28 -2.88 7.89
CA PHE A 84 4.69 -2.93 8.27
C PHE A 84 4.95 -3.00 9.77
N VAL A 85 3.93 -2.79 10.63
CA VAL A 85 4.02 -3.03 12.08
C VAL A 85 4.63 -4.40 12.41
N GLY A 86 4.38 -5.41 11.57
CA GLY A 86 4.92 -6.77 11.73
C GLY A 86 6.43 -6.86 11.62
N PHE A 87 7.09 -5.88 11.00
CA PHE A 87 8.51 -5.85 10.69
C PHE A 87 9.27 -4.77 11.45
N LEU A 88 8.55 -3.87 12.14
CA LEU A 88 9.16 -2.87 13.00
C LEU A 88 9.60 -3.48 14.32
N ARG A 89 10.71 -3.00 14.87
CA ARG A 89 11.11 -3.39 16.24
C ARG A 89 9.98 -3.13 17.22
N PRO A 90 9.71 -4.04 18.17
CA PRO A 90 8.55 -3.95 19.07
C PRO A 90 8.44 -2.64 19.84
N GLU A 91 9.56 -1.99 20.18
CA GLU A 91 9.60 -0.71 20.87
C GLU A 91 9.07 0.41 19.98
N ILE A 92 9.49 0.44 18.71
CA ILE A 92 9.04 1.41 17.69
C ILE A 92 7.57 1.16 17.36
N ALA A 93 7.19 -0.11 17.13
CA ALA A 93 5.81 -0.47 16.85
C ALA A 93 4.86 -0.02 17.98
N ARG A 94 5.20 -0.32 19.25
CA ARG A 94 4.40 0.11 20.40
C ARG A 94 4.27 1.62 20.51
N LYS A 95 5.35 2.36 20.25
CA LYS A 95 5.34 3.82 20.31
C LYS A 95 4.44 4.43 19.22
N LEU A 96 4.55 3.95 17.98
CA LEU A 96 3.76 4.45 16.86
C LEU A 96 2.28 4.11 17.00
N PHE A 97 1.97 2.85 17.31
CA PHE A 97 0.59 2.34 17.38
C PHE A 97 -0.09 2.59 18.73
N ALA A 98 0.56 3.32 19.66
CA ALA A 98 -0.10 3.86 20.85
C ALA A 98 -1.16 4.93 20.47
N ASP A 99 -0.95 5.64 19.39
CA ASP A 99 -1.94 6.56 18.82
C ASP A 99 -2.89 5.81 17.87
N ARG A 100 -4.19 5.85 18.17
CA ARG A 100 -5.23 5.25 17.31
C ARG A 100 -5.35 5.93 15.94
N ARG A 101 -4.80 7.12 15.79
CA ARG A 101 -4.75 7.87 14.54
C ARG A 101 -3.48 7.59 13.72
N VAL A 102 -2.76 6.54 14.06
CA VAL A 102 -1.58 6.13 13.28
C VAL A 102 -1.96 5.86 11.83
N CYS A 103 -1.23 6.49 10.93
CA CYS A 103 -1.36 6.32 9.49
C CYS A 103 0.02 6.44 8.88
N LEU A 104 0.50 5.37 8.28
CA LEU A 104 1.76 5.38 7.53
C LEU A 104 1.46 5.61 6.06
N ALA A 105 2.26 6.47 5.44
CA ALA A 105 2.34 6.62 4.00
C ALA A 105 3.74 6.21 3.53
N GLY A 106 3.93 5.92 2.25
CA GLY A 106 5.25 5.56 1.79
C GLY A 106 5.38 5.32 0.30
N SER A 107 6.58 4.92 -0.10
CA SER A 107 6.89 4.56 -1.48
C SER A 107 7.81 3.34 -1.52
N GLY A 108 7.47 2.38 -2.36
CA GLY A 108 8.26 1.16 -2.56
C GLY A 108 9.51 1.35 -3.44
N ARG A 109 9.70 2.52 -4.06
CA ARG A 109 10.85 2.78 -4.94
C ARG A 109 12.12 3.00 -4.13
N PRO A 110 13.28 2.41 -4.52
CA PRO A 110 14.57 2.60 -3.83
C PRO A 110 15.25 3.91 -4.28
N ASP A 111 14.52 5.03 -4.22
CA ASP A 111 14.98 6.33 -4.70
C ASP A 111 15.86 7.09 -3.69
N GLY A 112 16.02 6.57 -2.47
CA GLY A 112 16.93 7.10 -1.45
C GLY A 112 18.26 6.36 -1.35
N VAL A 113 19.20 7.02 -0.68
CA VAL A 113 20.48 6.44 -0.25
C VAL A 113 20.58 6.56 1.26
N ALA A 114 20.91 5.46 1.92
CA ALA A 114 21.20 5.39 3.34
C ALA A 114 22.67 5.05 3.51
N ARG A 115 23.45 6.05 3.95
CA ARG A 115 24.88 5.93 4.18
C ARG A 115 25.15 5.45 5.60
N VAL A 116 25.88 4.36 5.76
CA VAL A 116 26.29 3.83 7.07
C VAL A 116 27.22 4.83 7.78
N ILE A 117 26.89 5.23 9.01
CA ILE A 117 27.71 6.10 9.84
C ILE A 117 28.58 5.24 10.75
N ARG A 118 29.90 5.46 10.74
CA ARG A 118 30.85 4.85 11.67
C ARG A 118 31.17 5.78 12.84
N GLY A 119 31.46 5.20 14.00
CA GLY A 119 32.08 5.92 15.13
C GLY A 119 33.51 6.39 14.83
N GLU A 120 34.03 7.27 15.66
CA GLU A 120 35.42 7.75 15.56
C GLU A 120 36.45 6.62 15.74
N ASP A 121 36.08 5.52 16.36
CA ASP A 121 36.82 4.28 16.56
C ASP A 121 36.73 3.28 15.39
N GLY A 122 36.00 3.65 14.30
CA GLY A 122 35.79 2.83 13.12
C GLY A 122 34.71 1.75 13.28
N GLU A 123 34.16 1.61 14.49
CA GLU A 123 33.02 0.70 14.75
C GLU A 123 31.67 1.36 14.44
N PRO A 124 30.62 0.60 14.11
CA PRO A 124 29.30 1.16 13.91
C PRO A 124 28.80 1.87 15.18
N ARG A 125 28.39 3.15 15.08
CA ARG A 125 27.77 3.85 16.21
C ARG A 125 26.42 3.24 16.54
N GLY A 126 26.22 2.82 17.80
CA GLY A 126 24.91 2.37 18.28
C GLY A 126 24.85 0.94 18.81
N GLY A 127 25.98 0.36 19.20
CA GLY A 127 26.02 -0.96 19.83
C GLY A 127 25.45 -0.97 21.24
N VAL A 128 24.20 -1.40 21.41
CA VAL A 128 23.74 -2.01 22.66
C VAL A 128 23.01 -3.31 22.30
N GLY A 129 23.64 -4.40 22.61
CA GLY A 129 23.08 -5.72 22.59
C GLY A 129 23.48 -6.54 21.36
N ARG A 130 24.29 -7.56 21.61
CA ARG A 130 24.45 -8.68 20.68
C ARG A 130 23.09 -9.08 20.19
N MET A 131 22.81 -8.86 18.90
CA MET A 131 21.68 -9.53 18.27
C MET A 131 21.97 -11.01 18.30
N SER A 132 21.13 -11.75 19.03
CA SER A 132 21.02 -13.20 18.90
C SER A 132 20.83 -13.52 17.41
N GLU A 133 21.57 -14.51 16.94
CA GLU A 133 21.40 -15.14 15.64
C GLU A 133 19.91 -15.43 15.38
N VAL A 134 19.24 -14.54 14.66
CA VAL A 134 17.95 -14.84 14.07
C VAL A 134 18.23 -15.15 12.61
N ASN A 135 18.30 -16.47 12.34
CA ASN A 135 18.40 -17.08 11.02
C ASN A 135 19.65 -16.75 10.18
N GLY A 136 20.80 -17.26 10.58
CA GLY A 136 21.83 -17.80 9.65
C GLY A 136 22.54 -16.86 8.68
N GLU A 137 22.22 -15.58 8.64
CA GLU A 137 22.98 -14.55 7.94
C GLU A 137 23.49 -13.53 8.95
N GLU A 138 24.76 -13.18 8.86
CA GLU A 138 25.37 -12.12 9.66
C GLU A 138 24.53 -10.85 9.53
N GLY A 139 23.64 -10.64 10.50
CA GLY A 139 22.93 -9.37 10.68
C GLY A 139 23.97 -8.31 10.99
N SER A 140 24.49 -7.65 9.96
CA SER A 140 25.39 -6.53 10.16
C SER A 140 24.63 -5.39 10.83
N ALA A 141 24.72 -5.31 12.16
CA ALA A 141 24.29 -4.17 12.94
C ALA A 141 25.18 -2.98 12.55
N TRP A 142 24.68 -2.15 11.62
CA TRP A 142 25.44 -0.98 11.14
C TRP A 142 25.22 0.26 12.01
N GLY A 143 24.32 0.17 13.00
CA GLY A 143 24.13 1.15 14.06
C GLY A 143 23.30 2.38 13.65
N GLU A 144 23.83 3.25 12.83
CA GLU A 144 23.17 4.51 12.42
C GLU A 144 23.40 4.78 10.93
N TYR A 145 22.42 5.47 10.31
CA TYR A 145 22.48 5.84 8.90
C TYR A 145 22.23 7.33 8.72
N GLU A 146 22.90 7.94 7.73
CA GLU A 146 22.52 9.22 7.15
C GLU A 146 21.71 8.98 5.90
N VAL A 147 20.43 9.39 5.92
CA VAL A 147 19.49 9.12 4.84
C VAL A 147 19.21 10.39 4.06
N THR A 148 19.33 10.31 2.74
CA THR A 148 18.90 11.36 1.80
C THR A 148 18.12 10.72 0.68
N GLY A 149 16.95 11.28 0.35
CA GLY A 149 16.13 10.81 -0.74
C GLY A 149 14.90 11.66 -0.99
N ARG A 150 14.28 11.44 -2.14
CA ARG A 150 12.99 11.97 -2.53
C ARG A 150 12.16 10.87 -3.15
N TRP A 151 11.00 10.60 -2.61
CA TRP A 151 10.12 9.54 -3.06
C TRP A 151 8.79 10.11 -3.51
N LYS A 152 8.28 9.58 -4.61
CA LYS A 152 7.01 9.99 -5.21
C LYS A 152 5.88 9.05 -4.78
N TYR A 153 4.68 9.59 -4.87
CA TYR A 153 3.43 8.84 -4.77
C TYR A 153 3.14 8.26 -3.38
N ALA A 154 3.42 9.06 -2.32
CA ALA A 154 3.03 8.71 -0.96
C ALA A 154 1.54 9.04 -0.74
N THR A 155 0.68 8.07 -1.02
CA THR A 155 -0.76 8.19 -0.83
C THR A 155 -1.10 8.54 0.62
N GLY A 156 -1.97 9.54 0.83
CA GLY A 156 -2.36 9.99 2.16
C GLY A 156 -1.32 10.90 2.84
N ALA A 157 -0.32 11.41 2.12
CA ALA A 157 0.76 12.22 2.69
C ALA A 157 0.32 13.32 3.66
N PRO A 158 -0.77 14.10 3.42
CA PRO A 158 -1.17 15.18 4.32
C PRO A 158 -1.58 14.72 5.72
N HIS A 159 -2.14 13.52 5.87
CA HIS A 159 -2.61 12.97 7.13
C HIS A 159 -1.74 11.84 7.70
N ALA A 160 -0.66 11.49 7.02
CA ALA A 160 0.27 10.49 7.51
C ALA A 160 0.99 10.98 8.77
N THR A 161 1.11 10.08 9.76
CA THR A 161 1.81 10.32 11.02
C THR A 161 3.26 9.84 10.97
N ALA A 162 3.58 8.96 10.03
CA ALA A 162 4.94 8.51 9.73
C ALA A 162 5.04 8.11 8.25
N PHE A 163 6.27 7.99 7.76
CA PHE A 163 6.56 7.64 6.37
C PHE A 163 7.50 6.45 6.30
N THR A 164 7.31 5.61 5.28
CA THR A 164 8.23 4.51 4.97
C THR A 164 8.79 4.65 3.57
N ALA A 165 10.07 4.36 3.40
CA ALA A 165 10.69 4.40 2.09
C ALA A 165 11.85 3.41 1.97
N ASN A 166 12.06 2.92 0.76
CA ASN A 166 13.19 2.09 0.43
C ASN A 166 14.42 2.94 0.07
N CYS A 167 15.57 2.55 0.62
CA CYS A 167 16.86 3.16 0.34
C CYS A 167 17.88 2.10 -0.10
N ARG A 168 18.75 2.47 -1.03
CA ARG A 168 19.95 1.72 -1.34
C ARG A 168 21.00 1.98 -0.24
N ILE A 169 21.68 0.96 0.19
CA ILE A 169 22.68 1.08 1.25
C ILE A 169 24.04 1.44 0.67
N GLU A 170 24.65 2.49 1.23
CA GLU A 170 26.02 2.91 0.92
C GLU A 170 26.90 2.71 2.16
N LYS A 171 28.06 2.07 1.96
CA LYS A 171 29.09 1.89 3.00
C LYS A 171 30.43 2.31 2.45
N ASP A 172 31.15 3.16 3.18
CA ASP A 172 32.48 3.66 2.78
C ASP A 172 32.51 4.30 1.38
N GLY A 173 31.42 4.98 0.98
CA GLY A 173 31.29 5.62 -0.33
C GLY A 173 30.92 4.68 -1.47
N VAL A 174 30.63 3.39 -1.20
CA VAL A 174 30.26 2.38 -2.19
C VAL A 174 28.85 1.88 -1.93
N LEU A 175 28.02 1.85 -2.97
CA LEU A 175 26.71 1.19 -2.90
C LEU A 175 26.91 -0.33 -2.77
N LEU A 176 26.22 -0.93 -1.80
CA LEU A 176 26.30 -2.37 -1.60
C LEU A 176 25.41 -3.10 -2.61
N GLU A 177 25.90 -4.24 -3.08
CA GLU A 177 25.20 -5.13 -4.02
C GLU A 177 25.02 -6.52 -3.42
N ASN A 178 23.93 -7.19 -3.79
CA ASN A 178 23.70 -8.60 -3.55
C ASN A 178 24.57 -9.45 -4.47
N GLU A 179 24.60 -10.77 -4.26
CA GLU A 179 25.39 -11.72 -5.08
C GLU A 179 24.97 -11.68 -6.58
N ASP A 180 23.74 -11.33 -6.88
CA ASP A 180 23.22 -11.20 -8.26
C ASP A 180 23.50 -9.84 -8.91
N GLY A 181 24.24 -8.94 -8.23
CA GLY A 181 24.54 -7.59 -8.70
C GLY A 181 23.42 -6.58 -8.47
N SER A 182 22.30 -6.98 -7.91
CA SER A 182 21.23 -6.04 -7.54
C SER A 182 21.62 -5.21 -6.31
N PRO A 183 21.16 -3.95 -6.19
CA PRO A 183 21.49 -3.13 -5.03
C PRO A 183 20.89 -3.71 -3.73
N VAL A 184 21.64 -3.62 -2.64
CA VAL A 184 21.10 -3.90 -1.30
C VAL A 184 20.13 -2.79 -0.92
N VAL A 185 18.87 -3.14 -0.73
CA VAL A 185 17.78 -2.24 -0.38
C VAL A 185 17.25 -2.55 1.02
N ARG A 186 17.00 -1.50 1.80
CA ARG A 186 16.32 -1.59 3.11
C ARG A 186 15.20 -0.57 3.19
N ALA A 187 14.15 -0.93 3.93
CA ALA A 187 13.06 -0.01 4.27
C ALA A 187 13.43 0.78 5.53
N PHE A 188 13.07 2.06 5.53
CA PHE A 188 13.28 2.99 6.65
C PHE A 188 11.96 3.61 7.06
N LEU A 189 11.82 3.89 8.36
CA LEU A 189 10.73 4.63 8.95
C LEU A 189 11.20 6.05 9.30
N PHE A 190 10.43 7.04 8.86
CA PHE A 190 10.62 8.45 9.17
C PHE A 190 9.40 8.98 9.92
N LEU A 191 9.63 9.81 10.95
CA LEU A 191 8.54 10.50 11.64
C LEU A 191 8.02 11.66 10.79
N ARG A 192 6.77 12.07 11.05
CA ARG A 192 6.12 13.13 10.26
C ARG A 192 6.92 14.43 10.22
N GLU A 193 7.51 14.82 11.33
CA GLU A 193 8.32 16.03 11.48
C GLU A 193 9.71 15.96 10.82
N GLU A 194 10.16 14.79 10.44
CA GLU A 194 11.45 14.55 9.79
C GLU A 194 11.37 14.66 8.27
N VAL A 195 10.16 14.67 7.70
CA VAL A 195 9.96 14.68 6.26
C VAL A 195 9.42 16.02 5.75
N MET A 196 9.83 16.37 4.54
CA MET A 196 9.28 17.49 3.79
C MET A 196 8.33 16.95 2.73
N ILE A 197 7.02 17.20 2.89
CA ILE A 197 6.03 16.90 1.86
C ILE A 197 6.13 17.96 0.76
N GLN A 198 6.03 17.53 -0.49
CA GLN A 198 5.99 18.39 -1.67
C GLN A 198 4.62 18.22 -2.32
N GLU A 199 3.82 19.25 -2.34
CA GLU A 199 2.47 19.24 -2.91
C GLU A 199 2.53 19.24 -4.44
N ASP A 200 2.83 18.07 -5.01
CA ASP A 200 3.08 17.86 -6.45
C ASP A 200 2.18 16.77 -7.07
N TRP A 201 1.08 16.42 -6.42
CA TRP A 201 0.12 15.46 -6.96
C TRP A 201 -0.88 16.15 -7.89
N GLU A 202 -0.53 16.25 -9.18
CA GLU A 202 -1.34 16.87 -10.23
C GLU A 202 -1.74 15.80 -11.26
N VAL A 203 -2.98 15.32 -11.19
CA VAL A 203 -3.51 14.18 -11.97
C VAL A 203 -4.97 14.40 -12.35
N ILE A 204 -5.46 13.61 -13.31
CA ILE A 204 -6.85 13.71 -13.77
C ILE A 204 -7.86 12.96 -12.91
N GLY A 205 -7.42 11.96 -12.15
CA GLY A 205 -8.24 11.13 -11.24
C GLY A 205 -7.43 10.74 -10.02
N MET A 206 -8.04 10.09 -9.04
CA MET A 206 -7.40 9.81 -7.74
C MET A 206 -6.90 11.08 -7.03
N ILE A 207 -7.55 12.23 -7.29
CA ILE A 207 -7.10 13.54 -6.82
C ILE A 207 -7.09 13.57 -5.29
N ALA A 208 -8.16 13.06 -4.66
CA ALA A 208 -8.29 13.07 -3.21
C ALA A 208 -7.37 12.08 -2.46
N THR A 209 -6.57 11.29 -3.18
CA THR A 209 -5.54 10.46 -2.54
C THR A 209 -4.36 11.28 -2.02
N ALA A 210 -4.19 12.51 -2.51
CA ALA A 210 -3.09 13.42 -2.16
C ALA A 210 -1.74 12.69 -2.14
N SER A 211 -1.46 11.93 -3.21
CA SER A 211 -0.27 11.07 -3.33
C SER A 211 0.99 11.88 -3.62
N HIS A 212 1.26 12.85 -2.77
CA HIS A 212 2.38 13.77 -2.91
C HIS A 212 3.74 13.10 -2.76
N SER A 213 4.78 13.77 -3.24
CA SER A 213 6.17 13.40 -2.95
C SER A 213 6.55 13.82 -1.53
N PHE A 214 7.55 13.12 -0.98
CA PHE A 214 8.21 13.53 0.26
C PHE A 214 9.73 13.34 0.15
N ALA A 215 10.47 14.06 0.98
CA ALA A 215 11.92 14.02 0.98
C ALA A 215 12.49 14.12 2.40
N VAL A 216 13.67 13.51 2.58
CA VAL A 216 14.57 13.74 3.73
C VAL A 216 15.95 14.13 3.21
N ARG A 217 16.72 14.89 3.99
CA ARG A 217 18.05 15.36 3.62
C ARG A 217 19.01 15.24 4.81
N GLY A 218 20.01 14.35 4.69
CA GLY A 218 21.02 14.15 5.72
C GLY A 218 20.42 13.74 7.08
N LEU A 219 19.28 13.05 7.07
CA LEU A 219 18.58 12.65 8.29
C LEU A 219 19.32 11.49 8.94
N ARG A 220 19.68 11.63 10.22
CA ARG A 220 20.22 10.53 11.01
C ARG A 220 19.11 9.62 11.50
N VAL A 221 19.21 8.34 11.16
CA VAL A 221 18.22 7.32 11.48
C VAL A 221 18.93 6.14 12.13
N GLY A 222 18.49 5.77 13.33
CA GLY A 222 19.00 4.58 14.01
C GLY A 222 18.55 3.30 13.31
N GLU A 223 19.32 2.24 13.53
CA GLU A 223 19.01 0.91 12.99
C GLU A 223 17.64 0.37 13.47
N ASP A 224 17.16 0.83 14.60
CA ASP A 224 15.83 0.49 15.14
C ASP A 224 14.67 0.90 14.24
N ARG A 225 14.90 1.84 13.31
CA ARG A 225 13.95 2.29 12.30
C ARG A 225 14.26 1.79 10.87
N CYS A 226 15.25 0.90 10.73
CA CYS A 226 15.58 0.18 9.51
C CYS A 226 14.99 -1.23 9.59
N PHE A 227 14.26 -1.69 8.56
CA PHE A 227 13.62 -3.00 8.59
C PHE A 227 13.63 -3.71 7.23
N ARG A 228 13.34 -5.01 7.26
CA ARG A 228 13.20 -5.87 6.07
C ARG A 228 11.76 -6.34 5.98
N ILE A 229 11.22 -6.31 4.78
CA ILE A 229 9.88 -6.84 4.47
C ILE A 229 10.06 -8.28 3.97
N ASP A 230 10.28 -9.18 4.92
CA ASP A 230 10.47 -10.62 4.68
C ASP A 230 9.79 -11.36 5.84
N GLY A 231 8.93 -12.34 5.56
CA GLY A 231 8.21 -13.09 6.60
C GLY A 231 9.14 -13.67 7.67
N ARG A 232 10.35 -14.09 7.27
CA ARG A 232 11.37 -14.60 8.20
C ARG A 232 11.92 -13.52 9.15
N ALA A 233 11.80 -12.25 8.79
CA ALA A 233 12.23 -11.10 9.59
C ALA A 233 11.07 -10.49 10.39
N ALA A 234 9.86 -11.05 10.33
CA ALA A 234 8.71 -10.54 11.05
C ALA A 234 8.86 -10.74 12.56
N PHE A 235 8.61 -9.68 13.34
CA PHE A 235 8.56 -9.75 14.80
C PHE A 235 7.22 -10.26 15.33
N LEU A 236 6.17 -10.24 14.49
CA LEU A 236 4.81 -10.65 14.86
C LEU A 236 4.46 -12.01 14.23
N PRO A 237 3.81 -12.92 14.99
CA PRO A 237 3.60 -14.30 14.57
C PRO A 237 2.40 -14.53 13.65
N GLN A 238 1.54 -13.51 13.43
CA GLN A 238 0.32 -13.69 12.66
C GLN A 238 0.63 -14.06 11.21
N ALA A 239 -0.19 -14.95 10.63
CA ALA A 239 -0.01 -15.47 9.27
C ALA A 239 0.10 -14.37 8.22
N ILE A 240 -0.56 -13.22 8.41
CA ILE A 240 -0.52 -12.09 7.47
C ILE A 240 0.90 -11.53 7.27
N TYR A 241 1.80 -11.65 8.26
CA TYR A 241 3.19 -11.21 8.15
C TYR A 241 4.11 -12.26 7.53
N GLN A 242 3.63 -13.50 7.42
CA GLN A 242 4.30 -14.57 6.69
C GLN A 242 3.88 -14.62 5.21
N TYR A 243 2.80 -13.91 4.85
CA TYR A 243 2.32 -13.85 3.48
C TYR A 243 3.25 -12.96 2.63
N PRO A 244 3.69 -13.40 1.45
CA PRO A 244 4.63 -12.65 0.61
C PRO A 244 4.09 -11.29 0.18
N PHE A 245 4.88 -10.25 0.43
CA PHE A 245 4.47 -8.85 0.24
C PHE A 245 4.02 -8.53 -1.18
N GLN A 246 4.68 -9.09 -2.20
CA GLN A 246 4.31 -8.82 -3.59
C GLN A 246 2.89 -9.29 -3.89
N ALA A 247 2.55 -10.54 -3.54
CA ALA A 247 1.21 -11.07 -3.75
C ALA A 247 0.15 -10.33 -2.91
N PHE A 248 0.51 -9.92 -1.69
CA PHE A 248 -0.31 -9.05 -0.85
C PHE A 248 -0.60 -7.71 -1.56
N ALA A 249 0.44 -7.03 -2.05
CA ALA A 249 0.31 -5.74 -2.72
C ALA A 249 -0.48 -5.83 -4.04
N GLU A 250 -0.23 -6.85 -4.86
CA GLU A 250 -0.98 -7.09 -6.10
C GLU A 250 -2.47 -7.31 -5.81
N ALA A 251 -2.81 -8.12 -4.81
CA ALA A 251 -4.19 -8.42 -4.45
C ALA A 251 -4.93 -7.19 -3.89
N THR A 252 -4.33 -6.44 -2.97
CA THR A 252 -4.94 -5.23 -2.37
C THR A 252 -5.14 -4.12 -3.40
N LEU A 253 -4.25 -3.97 -4.36
CA LEU A 253 -4.44 -3.02 -5.45
C LEU A 253 -5.55 -3.47 -6.42
N ALA A 254 -5.61 -4.76 -6.76
CA ALA A 254 -6.57 -5.27 -7.76
C ALA A 254 -8.03 -5.08 -7.33
N VAL A 255 -8.36 -5.21 -6.05
CA VAL A 255 -9.75 -5.03 -5.57
C VAL A 255 -10.25 -3.60 -5.70
N ASN A 256 -9.36 -2.60 -5.77
CA ASN A 256 -9.77 -1.23 -6.05
C ASN A 256 -10.31 -1.07 -7.48
N PHE A 257 -9.70 -1.74 -8.46
CA PHE A 257 -10.21 -1.76 -9.83
C PHE A 257 -11.59 -2.40 -9.89
N LEU A 258 -11.76 -3.53 -9.20
CA LEU A 258 -13.04 -4.22 -9.10
C LEU A 258 -14.13 -3.32 -8.50
N GLY A 259 -13.84 -2.66 -7.38
CA GLY A 259 -14.77 -1.75 -6.72
C GLY A 259 -15.19 -0.60 -7.63
N MET A 260 -14.23 0.10 -8.24
CA MET A 260 -14.51 1.20 -9.18
C MET A 260 -15.26 0.74 -10.43
N ALA A 261 -14.87 -0.39 -11.04
CA ALA A 261 -15.58 -0.93 -12.20
C ALA A 261 -17.03 -1.33 -11.87
N THR A 262 -17.24 -1.96 -10.71
CA THR A 262 -18.60 -2.28 -10.21
C THR A 262 -19.43 -1.02 -10.10
N ARG A 263 -18.88 0.06 -9.53
CA ARG A 263 -19.60 1.33 -9.42
C ARG A 263 -19.90 1.96 -10.77
N PHE A 264 -18.96 1.91 -11.70
CA PHE A 264 -19.17 2.43 -13.06
C PHE A 264 -20.32 1.70 -13.76
N ILE A 265 -20.35 0.36 -13.67
CA ILE A 265 -21.41 -0.48 -14.23
C ILE A 265 -22.78 -0.12 -13.63
N GLU A 266 -22.88 0.04 -12.31
CA GLU A 266 -24.10 0.48 -11.62
C GLU A 266 -24.60 1.83 -12.14
N LEU A 267 -23.70 2.79 -12.32
CA LEU A 267 -24.05 4.13 -12.83
C LEU A 267 -24.46 4.12 -14.30
N CYS A 268 -24.00 3.16 -15.09
CA CYS A 268 -24.46 2.95 -16.47
C CYS A 268 -25.81 2.24 -16.53
N GLY A 269 -26.25 1.57 -15.47
CA GLY A 269 -27.50 0.78 -15.46
C GLY A 269 -27.36 -0.56 -16.18
N GLU A 270 -26.16 -1.09 -16.29
CA GLU A 270 -25.84 -2.34 -16.97
C GLU A 270 -25.58 -3.47 -15.97
N VAL A 271 -25.67 -4.71 -16.44
CA VAL A 271 -25.25 -5.91 -15.71
C VAL A 271 -24.18 -6.63 -16.54
N ARG A 272 -23.06 -6.98 -15.90
CA ARG A 272 -21.95 -7.64 -16.59
C ARG A 272 -21.49 -8.88 -15.81
N GLU A 273 -21.90 -10.05 -16.31
CA GLU A 273 -21.53 -11.36 -15.73
C GLU A 273 -20.03 -11.60 -15.78
N ARG A 274 -19.34 -11.07 -16.81
CA ARG A 274 -17.89 -11.22 -17.04
C ARG A 274 -17.06 -10.71 -15.86
N LEU A 275 -17.43 -9.57 -15.24
CA LEU A 275 -16.76 -9.07 -14.04
C LEU A 275 -16.97 -10.00 -12.84
N GLY A 276 -18.16 -10.63 -12.73
CA GLY A 276 -18.43 -11.62 -11.70
C GLY A 276 -17.50 -12.85 -11.79
N MET A 277 -17.27 -13.36 -13.00
CA MET A 277 -16.39 -14.52 -13.20
C MET A 277 -14.92 -14.23 -12.81
N VAL A 278 -14.37 -13.10 -13.24
CA VAL A 278 -12.97 -12.75 -12.87
C VAL A 278 -12.84 -12.43 -11.38
N ARG A 279 -13.88 -11.86 -10.77
CA ARG A 279 -13.96 -11.67 -9.31
C ARG A 279 -13.90 -13.00 -8.57
N GLU A 280 -14.68 -14.00 -8.99
CA GLU A 280 -14.69 -15.32 -8.38
C GLU A 280 -13.32 -16.00 -8.51
N THR A 281 -12.73 -15.99 -9.70
CA THR A 281 -11.39 -16.55 -9.95
C THR A 281 -10.35 -15.89 -9.03
N PHE A 282 -10.37 -14.56 -8.91
CA PHE A 282 -9.47 -13.81 -8.05
C PHE A 282 -9.61 -14.22 -6.58
N TYR A 283 -10.84 -14.20 -6.04
CA TYR A 283 -11.05 -14.55 -4.63
C TYR A 283 -10.74 -16.02 -4.33
N THR A 284 -10.93 -16.92 -5.29
CA THR A 284 -10.53 -18.34 -5.15
C THR A 284 -9.02 -18.44 -5.03
N ALA A 285 -8.25 -17.81 -5.93
CA ALA A 285 -6.79 -17.82 -5.86
C ALA A 285 -6.25 -17.22 -4.55
N VAL A 286 -6.84 -16.10 -4.10
CA VAL A 286 -6.49 -15.49 -2.81
C VAL A 286 -6.81 -16.42 -1.65
N GLN A 287 -7.98 -17.05 -1.63
CA GLN A 287 -8.39 -17.95 -0.57
C GLN A 287 -7.47 -19.17 -0.47
N ASP A 288 -7.17 -19.81 -1.59
CA ASP A 288 -6.30 -21.00 -1.63
C ASP A 288 -4.89 -20.67 -1.12
N SER A 289 -4.31 -19.56 -1.56
CA SER A 289 -2.99 -19.12 -1.10
C SER A 289 -2.98 -18.72 0.38
N TRP A 290 -4.06 -18.08 0.85
CA TRP A 290 -4.20 -17.68 2.23
C TRP A 290 -4.31 -18.89 3.17
N GLU A 291 -5.07 -19.91 2.80
CA GLU A 291 -5.21 -21.13 3.58
C GLU A 291 -3.87 -21.86 3.77
N GLU A 292 -3.02 -21.92 2.73
CA GLU A 292 -1.66 -22.48 2.86
C GLU A 292 -0.78 -21.63 3.80
N CYS A 293 -0.89 -20.31 3.72
CA CYS A 293 -0.18 -19.41 4.63
C CYS A 293 -0.57 -19.68 6.10
N VAL A 294 -1.86 -19.80 6.39
CA VAL A 294 -2.38 -20.08 7.74
C VAL A 294 -1.92 -21.46 8.26
N ARG A 295 -1.73 -22.44 7.38
CA ARG A 295 -1.19 -23.77 7.76
C ARG A 295 0.29 -23.71 8.17
N GLY A 296 0.97 -22.57 7.97
CA GLY A 296 2.35 -22.35 8.43
C GLY A 296 3.43 -23.12 7.67
N ARG A 297 3.14 -23.60 6.46
CA ARG A 297 4.10 -24.34 5.62
C ARG A 297 4.78 -23.47 4.55
N GLY A 298 4.53 -22.17 4.59
CA GLY A 298 4.84 -21.28 3.47
C GLY A 298 3.80 -21.41 2.35
N VAL A 299 3.72 -20.40 1.49
CA VAL A 299 2.80 -20.42 0.34
C VAL A 299 3.55 -20.96 -0.90
N PRO A 300 3.08 -22.04 -1.56
CA PRO A 300 3.67 -22.53 -2.79
C PRO A 300 3.77 -21.45 -3.87
N THR A 301 4.86 -21.44 -4.62
CA THR A 301 5.13 -20.45 -5.68
C THR A 301 4.02 -20.41 -6.74
N GLU A 302 3.43 -21.57 -7.04
CA GLU A 302 2.35 -21.71 -8.02
C GLU A 302 1.08 -20.97 -7.56
N LEU A 303 0.76 -21.02 -6.26
CA LEU A 303 -0.39 -20.29 -5.71
C LEU A 303 -0.13 -18.78 -5.68
N LEU A 304 1.09 -18.35 -5.37
CA LEU A 304 1.47 -16.95 -5.45
C LEU A 304 1.41 -16.42 -6.88
N ALA A 305 1.87 -17.22 -7.85
CA ALA A 305 1.77 -16.88 -9.27
C ALA A 305 0.31 -16.78 -9.72
N ALA A 306 -0.57 -17.68 -9.24
CA ALA A 306 -2.01 -17.64 -9.51
C ALA A 306 -2.66 -16.36 -8.95
N VAL A 307 -2.29 -15.92 -7.73
CA VAL A 307 -2.77 -14.64 -7.16
C VAL A 307 -2.33 -13.46 -8.02
N GLY A 308 -1.06 -13.42 -8.42
CA GLY A 308 -0.53 -12.34 -9.27
C GLY A 308 -1.23 -12.29 -10.63
N GLU A 309 -1.43 -13.44 -11.27
CA GLU A 309 -2.12 -13.53 -12.56
C GLU A 309 -3.59 -13.11 -12.45
N ALA A 310 -4.31 -13.63 -11.44
CA ALA A 310 -5.71 -13.28 -11.20
C ALA A 310 -5.86 -11.78 -10.85
N SER A 311 -4.91 -11.19 -10.12
CA SER A 311 -4.89 -9.76 -9.80
C SER A 311 -4.75 -8.90 -11.07
N ARG A 312 -3.81 -9.23 -11.94
CA ARG A 312 -3.61 -8.54 -13.24
C ARG A 312 -4.82 -8.69 -14.15
N GLN A 313 -5.36 -9.91 -14.26
CA GLN A 313 -6.56 -10.19 -15.06
C GLN A 313 -7.77 -9.41 -14.54
N LEU A 314 -7.96 -9.33 -13.22
CA LEU A 314 -9.04 -8.56 -12.60
C LEU A 314 -8.92 -7.07 -12.93
N ALA A 315 -7.72 -6.49 -12.80
CA ALA A 315 -7.49 -5.08 -13.11
C ALA A 315 -7.69 -4.77 -14.60
N ASP A 316 -7.17 -5.62 -15.50
CA ASP A 316 -7.30 -5.44 -16.95
C ASP A 316 -8.76 -5.56 -17.42
N GLU A 317 -9.47 -6.56 -16.92
CA GLU A 317 -10.87 -6.77 -17.26
C GLU A 317 -11.78 -5.66 -16.70
N SER A 318 -11.50 -5.18 -15.49
CA SER A 318 -12.19 -4.02 -14.91
C SER A 318 -12.04 -2.79 -15.79
N ARG A 319 -10.83 -2.51 -16.26
CA ARG A 319 -10.54 -1.39 -17.16
C ARG A 319 -11.24 -1.56 -18.50
N ARG A 320 -11.13 -2.74 -19.13
CA ARG A 320 -11.77 -3.04 -20.42
C ARG A 320 -13.29 -2.83 -20.37
N LEU A 321 -13.95 -3.34 -19.33
CA LEU A 321 -15.38 -3.20 -19.18
C LEU A 321 -15.82 -1.73 -19.06
N VAL A 322 -15.06 -0.93 -18.31
CA VAL A 322 -15.31 0.50 -18.19
C VAL A 322 -15.13 1.21 -19.54
N ASP A 323 -14.09 0.87 -20.31
CA ASP A 323 -13.85 1.42 -21.64
C ASP A 323 -14.96 1.03 -22.65
N GLU A 324 -15.44 -0.22 -22.61
CA GLU A 324 -16.56 -0.70 -23.44
C GLU A 324 -17.89 0.01 -23.11
N LEU A 325 -18.12 0.34 -21.84
CA LEU A 325 -19.34 0.98 -21.40
C LEU A 325 -19.33 2.51 -21.54
N TYR A 326 -18.15 3.12 -21.49
CA TYR A 326 -18.02 4.59 -21.52
C TYR A 326 -18.78 5.25 -22.68
N PRO A 327 -18.70 4.77 -23.95
CA PRO A 327 -19.44 5.35 -25.06
C PRO A 327 -20.96 5.25 -24.89
N LEU A 328 -21.46 4.27 -24.15
CA LEU A 328 -22.89 4.04 -23.93
C LEU A 328 -23.47 4.99 -22.88
N CYS A 329 -22.63 5.59 -22.03
CA CYS A 329 -23.08 6.47 -20.95
C CYS A 329 -23.36 7.92 -21.40
N GLY A 330 -23.08 8.26 -22.67
CA GLY A 330 -23.32 9.57 -23.28
C GLY A 330 -22.54 10.70 -22.60
N LEU A 331 -22.94 11.94 -22.85
CA LEU A 331 -22.24 13.15 -22.36
C LEU A 331 -22.18 13.23 -20.83
N ARG A 332 -23.00 12.48 -20.11
CA ARG A 332 -22.95 12.40 -18.64
C ARG A 332 -21.58 11.90 -18.17
N ALA A 333 -21.02 10.89 -18.84
CA ALA A 333 -19.72 10.35 -18.51
C ALA A 333 -18.55 11.31 -18.83
N ALA A 334 -18.74 12.21 -19.79
CA ALA A 334 -17.74 13.18 -20.19
C ALA A 334 -17.76 14.49 -19.37
N ARG A 335 -18.80 14.72 -18.53
CA ARG A 335 -18.89 15.95 -17.73
C ARG A 335 -18.04 15.88 -16.47
N PRO A 336 -17.04 16.78 -16.29
CA PRO A 336 -16.35 16.92 -15.01
C PRO A 336 -17.37 17.21 -13.89
N GLY A 337 -17.13 16.68 -12.70
CA GLY A 337 -18.03 16.85 -11.56
C GLY A 337 -19.19 15.85 -11.47
N THR A 338 -19.43 15.01 -12.48
CA THR A 338 -20.33 13.86 -12.33
C THR A 338 -19.61 12.68 -11.68
N GLU A 339 -20.33 11.90 -10.90
CA GLU A 339 -19.76 10.71 -10.26
C GLU A 339 -19.19 9.72 -11.28
N ILE A 340 -19.92 9.44 -12.35
CA ILE A 340 -19.47 8.48 -13.38
C ILE A 340 -18.18 8.95 -14.08
N ASN A 341 -17.99 10.26 -14.30
CA ASN A 341 -16.75 10.80 -14.84
C ASN A 341 -15.59 10.66 -13.82
N ARG A 342 -15.86 10.92 -12.53
CA ARG A 342 -14.85 10.74 -11.48
C ARG A 342 -14.38 9.29 -11.41
N VAL A 343 -15.31 8.32 -11.35
CA VAL A 343 -14.97 6.89 -11.30
C VAL A 343 -14.14 6.47 -12.52
N TRP A 344 -14.49 6.97 -13.71
CA TRP A 344 -13.70 6.71 -14.92
C TRP A 344 -12.27 7.25 -14.80
N ARG A 345 -12.09 8.50 -14.37
CA ARG A 345 -10.78 9.14 -14.20
C ARG A 345 -9.95 8.45 -13.12
N ASP A 346 -10.58 8.07 -12.01
CA ASP A 346 -9.92 7.38 -10.89
C ASP A 346 -9.38 6.03 -11.34
N LEU A 347 -10.19 5.22 -12.00
CA LEU A 347 -9.78 3.91 -12.50
C LEU A 347 -8.64 4.03 -13.52
N HIS A 348 -8.69 4.99 -14.44
CA HIS A 348 -7.64 5.20 -15.42
C HIS A 348 -6.34 5.72 -14.81
N THR A 349 -6.42 6.56 -13.77
CA THR A 349 -5.23 6.99 -13.01
C THR A 349 -4.63 5.82 -12.24
N ALA A 350 -5.44 5.00 -11.56
CA ALA A 350 -5.00 3.80 -10.86
C ALA A 350 -4.31 2.81 -11.82
N SER A 351 -4.79 2.69 -13.07
CA SER A 351 -4.22 1.77 -14.08
C SER A 351 -2.76 2.08 -14.48
N GLN A 352 -2.24 3.23 -14.05
CA GLN A 352 -0.83 3.59 -14.26
C GLN A 352 0.10 2.98 -13.20
N HIS A 353 -0.44 2.30 -12.18
CA HIS A 353 0.39 1.68 -11.14
C HIS A 353 1.20 0.51 -11.70
N PRO A 354 2.53 0.45 -11.50
CA PRO A 354 3.41 -0.49 -12.19
C PRO A 354 3.14 -1.97 -11.89
N LEU A 355 2.64 -2.31 -10.70
CA LEU A 355 2.37 -3.71 -10.30
C LEU A 355 1.22 -4.38 -11.10
N LEU A 356 0.29 -3.58 -11.63
CA LEU A 356 -0.89 -4.09 -12.34
C LEU A 356 -0.94 -3.65 -13.81
N ARG A 357 0.17 -3.10 -14.33
CA ARG A 357 0.26 -2.84 -15.77
C ARG A 357 0.29 -4.15 -16.54
N PRO A 358 -0.38 -4.22 -17.70
CA PRO A 358 -0.14 -5.31 -18.63
C PRO A 358 1.35 -5.43 -18.92
N ALA A 359 1.87 -6.65 -19.00
CA ALA A 359 3.22 -6.86 -19.50
C ALA A 359 3.26 -6.27 -20.93
N ILE A 360 4.09 -5.25 -21.14
CA ILE A 360 4.35 -4.75 -22.49
C ILE A 360 5.08 -5.89 -23.18
N ALA A 361 4.45 -6.48 -24.20
CA ALA A 361 5.13 -7.41 -25.07
C ALA A 361 6.37 -6.66 -25.61
N ASP A 362 7.56 -7.21 -25.34
CA ASP A 362 8.85 -6.63 -25.72
C ASP A 362 8.81 -6.03 -27.12
N GLY A 363 8.99 -4.74 -27.22
CA GLY A 363 9.41 -4.11 -28.47
C GLY A 363 8.57 -2.99 -29.09
N SER A 364 7.82 -2.20 -28.32
CA SER A 364 7.29 -0.96 -28.93
C SER A 364 6.93 0.11 -27.89
N LEU A 365 7.88 0.97 -27.57
CA LEU A 365 7.71 2.42 -27.39
C LEU A 365 9.09 3.08 -27.50
#